data_66289f0b46c92366d76e73b8c7fb3dc5
#
_entry.id   66289f0b46c92366d76e73b8c7fb3dc5
#
_cell.length_a   1.000
_cell.length_b   1.000
_cell.length_c   1.000
_cell.angle_alpha   90.00
_cell.angle_beta   90.00
_cell.angle_gamma   90.00
#
_symmetry.space_group_name_H-M   'P 1'
#
loop_
_entity.id
_entity.type
_entity.pdbx_description
1 polymer ?
#
loop_
_entity_poly.entity_id
_entity_poly.type
_entity_poly.pdbx_seq_one_letter_code
_entity_poly.pdbx_strand_id
1 'polypeptide(L)'
;NIRESIIGVYSSTPLTYRDYIGTKDGSLYGIEKDVNTIGFSKINARTKIPNVFMTGQNLVFHGILGASIGALVTCFNFVDDRELIKKIKTA
;
A
#
# COMPACT_ATOMS: atom_id res chain seq x y z
N ASN A 1 37.76 3.33 -6.47
CA ASN A 1 37.00 4.51 -6.07
C ASN A 1 35.54 4.32 -6.51
N ILE A 2 34.57 4.34 -5.57
CA ILE A 2 33.15 4.10 -5.87
C ILE A 2 32.63 5.04 -6.96
N ARG A 3 33.06 6.29 -6.97
CA ARG A 3 32.63 7.29 -7.95
C ARG A 3 32.95 6.89 -9.40
N GLU A 4 34.08 6.23 -9.63
CA GLU A 4 34.49 5.80 -10.98
C GLU A 4 33.69 4.58 -11.47
N SER A 5 33.04 3.87 -10.56
CA SER A 5 32.19 2.71 -10.88
C SER A 5 30.72 3.09 -11.11
N ILE A 6 30.34 4.36 -10.93
CA ILE A 6 28.97 4.83 -11.13
C ILE A 6 28.73 5.04 -12.63
N ILE A 7 27.86 4.21 -13.20
CA ILE A 7 27.48 4.27 -14.63
C ILE A 7 26.20 5.08 -14.89
N GLY A 8 25.47 5.46 -13.84
CA GLY A 8 24.29 6.29 -13.96
C GLY A 8 23.74 6.70 -12.59
N VAL A 9 23.13 7.87 -12.53
CA VAL A 9 22.46 8.39 -11.33
C VAL A 9 21.06 8.85 -11.72
N TYR A 10 20.06 8.32 -11.04
CA TYR A 10 18.67 8.70 -11.23
C TYR A 10 18.11 9.23 -9.92
N SER A 11 17.35 10.30 -9.97
CA SER A 11 16.73 10.90 -8.80
C SER A 11 15.26 11.20 -9.08
N SER A 12 14.47 11.16 -8.02
CA SER A 12 13.07 11.58 -8.06
C SER A 12 12.77 12.51 -6.89
N THR A 13 11.81 13.38 -7.09
CA THR A 13 11.39 14.38 -6.11
C THR A 13 9.89 14.26 -5.87
N PRO A 14 9.32 14.91 -4.85
CA PRO A 14 7.88 15.00 -4.69
C PRO A 14 7.14 15.52 -5.94
N LEU A 15 7.75 16.41 -6.71
CA LEU A 15 7.18 16.88 -7.98
C LEU A 15 7.09 15.75 -9.01
N THR A 16 8.10 14.88 -9.07
CA THR A 16 8.09 13.71 -9.94
C THR A 16 6.91 12.80 -9.59
N TYR A 17 6.65 12.54 -8.32
CA TYR A 17 5.53 11.70 -7.88
C TYR A 17 4.18 12.35 -8.18
N ARG A 18 4.06 13.66 -7.98
CA ARG A 18 2.87 14.41 -8.35
C ARG A 18 2.57 14.30 -9.84
N ASP A 19 3.57 14.51 -10.68
CA ASP A 19 3.39 14.66 -12.12
C ASP A 19 3.26 13.31 -12.85
N TYR A 20 3.95 12.26 -12.39
CA TYR A 20 3.93 10.94 -13.04
C TYR A 20 3.03 9.91 -12.37
N ILE A 21 2.80 10.00 -11.06
CA ILE A 21 1.97 9.06 -10.31
C ILE A 21 0.60 9.67 -9.99
N GLY A 22 0.47 11.00 -10.06
CA GLY A 22 -0.76 11.72 -9.74
C GLY A 22 -1.07 11.78 -8.24
N THR A 23 -0.07 11.60 -7.39
CA THR A 23 -0.27 11.66 -5.94
C THR A 23 -0.41 13.10 -5.47
N LYS A 24 -1.37 13.32 -4.58
CA LYS A 24 -1.56 14.64 -3.96
C LYS A 24 -0.27 15.07 -3.24
N ASP A 25 0.16 16.31 -3.51
CA ASP A 25 1.33 16.93 -2.91
C ASP A 25 2.66 16.14 -3.05
N GLY A 26 2.71 15.19 -4.01
CA GLY A 26 3.88 14.36 -4.26
C GLY A 26 4.16 13.29 -3.21
N SER A 27 3.13 12.84 -2.50
CA SER A 27 3.24 11.76 -1.52
C SER A 27 3.65 10.44 -2.20
N LEU A 28 4.71 9.80 -1.71
CA LEU A 28 5.17 8.51 -2.22
C LEU A 28 4.37 7.33 -1.64
N TYR A 29 4.04 7.40 -0.36
CA TYR A 29 3.47 6.28 0.39
C TYR A 29 2.00 6.47 0.76
N GLY A 30 1.34 7.47 0.19
CA GLY A 30 -0.07 7.75 0.46
C GLY A 30 -0.30 8.44 1.80
N ILE A 31 -1.28 7.98 2.55
CA ILE A 31 -1.67 8.60 3.82
C ILE A 31 -0.60 8.38 4.88
N GLU A 32 -0.30 9.42 5.65
CA GLU A 32 0.66 9.37 6.75
C GLU A 32 0.30 8.28 7.77
N LYS A 33 1.31 7.52 8.14
CA LYS A 33 1.24 6.45 9.14
C LYS A 33 2.11 6.85 10.33
N ASP A 34 1.50 7.33 11.39
CA ASP A 34 2.20 7.60 12.64
C ASP A 34 2.08 6.44 13.63
N VAL A 35 2.80 6.54 14.75
CA VAL A 35 2.84 5.51 15.80
C VAL A 35 1.45 5.16 16.36
N ASN A 36 0.53 6.12 16.36
CA ASN A 36 -0.83 5.94 16.89
C ASN A 36 -1.79 5.33 15.86
N THR A 37 -1.39 5.29 14.58
CA THR A 37 -2.21 4.78 13.48
C THR A 37 -1.69 3.48 12.90
N ILE A 38 -0.43 3.12 13.16
CA ILE A 38 0.16 1.84 12.70
C ILE A 38 -0.54 0.66 13.39
N GLY A 39 -1.02 -0.29 12.61
CA GLY A 39 -1.69 -1.50 13.09
C GLY A 39 -3.19 -1.33 13.37
N PHE A 40 -3.65 -0.10 13.58
CA PHE A 40 -5.06 0.23 13.75
C PHE A 40 -5.46 1.31 12.74
N SER A 41 -5.26 1.02 11.45
CA SER A 41 -5.70 1.95 10.41
C SER A 41 -7.18 2.27 10.62
N LYS A 42 -7.47 3.55 10.83
CA LYS A 42 -8.85 4.05 10.88
C LYS A 42 -9.55 3.95 9.51
N ILE A 43 -8.79 3.59 8.47
CA ILE A 43 -9.31 3.42 7.11
C ILE A 43 -9.70 1.97 6.94
N ASN A 44 -11.00 1.74 6.84
CA ASN A 44 -11.54 0.42 6.58
C ASN A 44 -11.51 0.11 5.08
N ALA A 45 -11.23 -1.14 4.72
CA ALA A 45 -11.36 -1.60 3.33
C ALA A 45 -12.79 -1.39 2.80
N ARG A 46 -13.79 -1.61 3.63
CA ARG A 46 -15.19 -1.37 3.29
C ARG A 46 -15.53 0.12 3.42
N THR A 47 -15.97 0.74 2.34
CA THR A 47 -16.43 2.13 2.33
C THR A 47 -17.90 2.26 2.77
N LYS A 48 -18.35 3.50 2.96
CA LYS A 48 -19.78 3.79 3.19
C LYS A 48 -20.63 3.65 1.92
N ILE A 49 -19.99 3.58 0.74
CA ILE A 49 -20.67 3.43 -0.54
C ILE A 49 -20.87 1.93 -0.79
N PRO A 50 -22.08 1.45 -1.06
CA PRO A 50 -22.33 0.05 -1.37
C PRO A 50 -21.47 -0.46 -2.53
N ASN A 51 -20.89 -1.64 -2.38
CA ASN A 51 -20.06 -2.32 -3.39
C ASN A 51 -18.76 -1.58 -3.77
N VAL A 52 -18.34 -0.57 -3.00
CA VAL A 52 -17.06 0.11 -3.19
C VAL A 52 -16.12 -0.23 -2.03
N PHE A 53 -14.98 -0.79 -2.37
CA PHE A 53 -13.95 -1.21 -1.42
C PHE A 53 -12.62 -0.53 -1.75
N MET A 54 -11.85 -0.26 -0.73
CA MET A 54 -10.50 0.26 -0.83
C MET A 54 -9.50 -0.87 -0.69
N THR A 55 -8.36 -0.74 -1.36
CA THR A 55 -7.23 -1.67 -1.25
C THR A 55 -5.90 -0.92 -1.37
N GLY A 56 -4.81 -1.65 -1.14
CA GLY A 56 -3.46 -1.12 -1.34
C GLY A 56 -2.84 -0.51 -0.09
N GLN A 57 -1.77 0.23 -0.31
CA GLN A 57 -0.89 0.74 0.75
C GLN A 57 -1.53 1.76 1.71
N ASN A 58 -2.67 2.33 1.35
CA ASN A 58 -3.36 3.30 2.20
C ASN A 58 -4.11 2.66 3.38
N LEU A 59 -4.43 1.36 3.32
CA LEU A 59 -5.21 0.68 4.35
C LEU A 59 -4.41 0.40 5.61
N VAL A 60 -3.39 -0.43 5.51
CA VAL A 60 -2.66 -0.96 6.69
C VAL A 60 -1.25 -0.41 6.73
N PHE A 61 -0.41 -0.83 5.78
CA PHE A 61 1.00 -0.44 5.69
C PHE A 61 1.34 -0.06 4.26
N HIS A 62 2.42 0.69 4.10
CA HIS A 62 2.99 1.01 2.79
C HIS A 62 4.01 -0.04 2.33
N GLY A 63 4.47 0.09 1.08
CA GLY A 63 5.41 -0.84 0.47
C GLY A 63 4.76 -2.13 -0.02
N ILE A 64 5.58 -3.04 -0.55
CA ILE A 64 5.12 -4.30 -1.16
C ILE A 64 4.35 -5.15 -0.16
N LEU A 65 4.91 -5.36 1.03
CA LEU A 65 4.26 -6.13 2.09
C LEU A 65 2.94 -5.49 2.52
N GLY A 66 2.94 -4.17 2.72
CA GLY A 66 1.73 -3.45 3.13
C GLY A 66 0.63 -3.49 2.09
N ALA A 67 0.96 -3.36 0.80
CA ALA A 67 0.00 -3.49 -0.29
C ALA A 67 -0.57 -4.92 -0.37
N SER A 68 0.27 -5.94 -0.17
CA SER A 68 -0.16 -7.35 -0.15
C SER A 68 -1.11 -7.65 1.01
N ILE A 69 -0.78 -7.19 2.22
CA ILE A 69 -1.67 -7.30 3.40
C ILE A 69 -2.96 -6.52 3.16
N GLY A 70 -2.89 -5.32 2.59
CA GLY A 70 -4.07 -4.54 2.23
C GLY A 70 -5.00 -5.27 1.27
N ALA A 71 -4.44 -5.98 0.28
CA ALA A 71 -5.22 -6.82 -0.63
C ALA A 71 -5.93 -7.97 0.11
N LEU A 72 -5.23 -8.68 1.02
CA LEU A 72 -5.83 -9.73 1.85
C LEU A 72 -6.98 -9.19 2.72
N VAL A 73 -6.77 -8.06 3.39
CA VAL A 73 -7.80 -7.40 4.21
C VAL A 73 -9.03 -7.05 3.36
N THR A 74 -8.83 -6.62 2.13
CA THR A 74 -9.93 -6.37 1.20
C THR A 74 -10.65 -7.66 0.81
N CYS A 75 -9.90 -8.75 0.51
CA CYS A 75 -10.46 -10.05 0.16
C CYS A 75 -11.33 -10.65 1.27
N PHE A 76 -11.03 -10.42 2.54
CA PHE A 76 -11.86 -10.90 3.67
C PHE A 76 -13.28 -10.33 3.68
N ASN A 77 -13.58 -9.30 2.88
CA ASN A 77 -14.96 -8.84 2.70
C ASN A 77 -15.77 -9.70 1.71
N PHE A 78 -15.12 -10.58 0.96
CA PHE A 78 -15.73 -11.38 -0.13
C PHE A 78 -15.62 -12.88 0.08
N VAL A 79 -14.61 -13.33 0.82
CA VAL A 79 -14.30 -14.74 1.01
C VAL A 79 -14.12 -15.01 2.51
N ASP A 80 -14.51 -16.19 2.96
CA ASP A 80 -14.24 -16.65 4.33
C ASP A 80 -12.73 -16.65 4.59
N ASP A 81 -12.32 -16.00 5.66
CA ASP A 81 -10.92 -15.81 6.01
C ASP A 81 -10.18 -17.14 6.20
N ARG A 82 -10.84 -18.14 6.79
CA ARG A 82 -10.28 -19.48 7.04
C ARG A 82 -10.02 -20.21 5.74
N GLU A 83 -10.93 -20.11 4.78
CA GLU A 83 -10.78 -20.74 3.46
C GLU A 83 -9.63 -20.09 2.69
N LEU A 84 -9.56 -18.76 2.70
CA LEU A 84 -8.50 -18.03 2.02
C LEU A 84 -7.12 -18.35 2.60
N ILE A 85 -6.97 -18.33 3.93
CA ILE A 85 -5.71 -18.67 4.61
C ILE A 85 -5.30 -20.11 4.32
N LYS A 86 -6.24 -21.04 4.29
CA LYS A 86 -5.95 -22.45 3.94
C LYS A 86 -5.39 -22.56 2.53
N LYS A 87 -5.98 -21.89 1.54
CA LYS A 87 -5.50 -21.89 0.16
C LYS A 87 -4.10 -21.30 0.02
N ILE A 88 -3.80 -20.21 0.72
CA ILE A 88 -2.46 -19.61 0.72
C ILE A 88 -1.39 -20.55 1.29
N LYS A 89 -1.72 -21.29 2.35
CA LYS A 89 -0.78 -22.25 2.97
C LYS A 89 -0.51 -23.48 2.13
N THR A 90 -1.38 -23.80 1.18
CA THR A 90 -1.30 -25.00 0.34
C THR A 90 -0.79 -24.71 -1.08
N ALA A 91 -0.58 -23.44 -1.41
CA ALA A 91 0.00 -23.00 -2.67
C ALA A 91 1.53 -22.96 -2.61
#